data_965b983ca2cca7e02113dcca29ca7373
#
_entry.id   965b983ca2cca7e02113dcca29ca7373
#
_cell.length_a   1.000
_cell.length_b   1.000
_cell.length_c   1.000
_cell.angle_alpha   90.00
_cell.angle_beta   90.00
_cell.angle_gamma   90.00
#
_symmetry.space_group_name_H-M   'P 1'
#
loop_
_entity.id
_entity.type
_entity.pdbx_description
1 polymer ?
#
loop_
_entity_poly.entity_id
_entity_poly.type
_entity_poly.pdbx_seq_one_letter_code
_entity_poly.pdbx_strand_id
1 'polypeptide(L)'
;MKNIYAFYTSIQLADQNEEFACANWWKTSWEKLGWKSVMLNRSHALGSHLYNKLASKMVNAVGSLPAERRGEVDWLMARFSRWCALHAAGGGWMSDYDAFNLGFTPDKADEIEKKQSLFISGEPATVFYATRDMCSAAIMKFISAEIFNLTEKDMVNSVDKDLSNKLVKHCEKTVKKKKSQAMQSLMS
;
A
#
# COMPACT_ATOMS: atom_id res chain seq x y z
N MET A 1 10.55 -16.66 -7.28
CA MET A 1 10.70 -15.57 -6.28
C MET A 1 9.54 -14.61 -6.48
N LYS A 2 8.82 -14.26 -5.41
CA LYS A 2 7.62 -13.41 -5.45
C LYS A 2 8.01 -11.93 -5.30
N ASN A 3 7.37 -11.04 -6.05
CA ASN A 3 7.63 -9.60 -5.95
C ASN A 3 6.89 -8.99 -4.75
N ILE A 4 7.56 -8.07 -4.06
CA ILE A 4 6.97 -7.07 -3.19
C ILE A 4 7.26 -5.69 -3.78
N TYR A 5 6.24 -4.88 -3.92
CA TYR A 5 6.34 -3.54 -4.47
C TYR A 5 6.30 -2.50 -3.34
N ALA A 6 7.01 -1.40 -3.48
CA ALA A 6 6.74 -0.17 -2.78
C ALA A 6 6.57 0.96 -3.78
N PHE A 7 5.77 1.96 -3.43
CA PHE A 7 5.57 3.13 -4.28
C PHE A 7 6.27 4.34 -3.67
N TYR A 8 7.17 4.93 -4.45
CA TYR A 8 7.91 6.11 -4.05
C TYR A 8 7.65 7.26 -5.01
N THR A 9 7.27 8.41 -4.46
CA THR A 9 7.32 9.68 -5.16
C THR A 9 8.18 10.62 -4.34
N SER A 10 9.15 11.30 -4.95
CA SER A 10 9.83 12.40 -4.29
C SER A 10 8.83 13.54 -4.10
N ILE A 11 8.10 13.51 -3.00
CA ILE A 11 7.50 14.71 -2.44
C ILE A 11 8.71 15.45 -1.91
N GLN A 12 8.89 16.73 -2.23
CA GLN A 12 10.01 17.55 -1.77
C GLN A 12 9.99 17.63 -0.22
N LEU A 13 10.42 16.57 0.43
CA LEU A 13 10.66 16.54 1.86
C LEU A 13 12.12 16.94 2.11
N ALA A 14 12.36 17.60 3.22
CA ALA A 14 13.60 18.32 3.52
C ALA A 14 14.86 17.45 3.62
N ASP A 15 14.74 16.10 3.63
CA ASP A 15 15.89 15.21 3.73
C ASP A 15 15.78 13.98 2.82
N GLN A 16 16.26 14.12 1.58
CA GLN A 16 16.35 13.03 0.61
C GLN A 16 17.25 11.86 1.08
N ASN A 17 18.19 12.10 1.99
CA ASN A 17 19.11 11.08 2.48
C ASN A 17 18.42 10.10 3.43
N GLU A 18 17.54 10.60 4.32
CA GLU A 18 16.78 9.74 5.23
C GLU A 18 15.79 8.87 4.47
N GLU A 19 15.07 9.44 3.50
CA GLU A 19 14.15 8.67 2.64
C GLU A 19 14.85 7.57 1.86
N PHE A 20 16.05 7.87 1.31
CA PHE A 20 16.84 6.89 0.60
C PHE A 20 17.36 5.78 1.52
N ALA A 21 17.73 6.11 2.75
CA ALA A 21 18.11 5.13 3.77
C ALA A 21 16.93 4.22 4.13
N CYS A 22 15.73 4.77 4.35
CA CYS A 22 14.51 3.99 4.60
C CYS A 22 14.21 3.02 3.46
N ALA A 23 14.28 3.48 2.21
CA ALA A 23 14.05 2.63 1.04
C ALA A 23 15.05 1.46 0.96
N ASN A 24 16.33 1.68 1.30
CA ASN A 24 17.35 0.63 1.34
C ASN A 24 17.11 -0.36 2.49
N TRP A 25 16.71 0.10 3.65
CA TRP A 25 16.36 -0.77 4.77
C TRP A 25 15.10 -1.59 4.47
N TRP A 26 14.08 -0.97 3.87
CA TRP A 26 12.91 -1.65 3.37
C TRP A 26 13.31 -2.81 2.45
N LYS A 27 14.05 -2.51 1.38
CA LYS A 27 14.55 -3.50 0.42
C LYS A 27 15.25 -4.66 1.13
N THR A 28 16.22 -4.36 1.99
CA THR A 28 16.99 -5.37 2.71
C THR A 28 16.13 -6.23 3.61
N SER A 29 15.13 -5.65 4.30
CA SER A 29 14.25 -6.39 5.21
C SER A 29 13.38 -7.40 4.48
N TRP A 30 12.90 -7.06 3.28
CA TRP A 30 12.06 -7.93 2.47
C TRP A 30 12.89 -9.00 1.76
N GLU A 31 14.04 -8.65 1.18
CA GLU A 31 14.91 -9.59 0.47
C GLU A 31 15.50 -10.67 1.39
N LYS A 32 15.80 -10.36 2.63
CA LYS A 32 16.21 -11.35 3.65
C LYS A 32 15.20 -12.47 3.88
N LEU A 33 13.94 -12.23 3.59
CA LEU A 33 12.85 -13.19 3.76
C LEU A 33 12.37 -13.82 2.44
N GLY A 34 13.18 -13.71 1.37
CA GLY A 34 12.96 -14.40 0.10
C GLY A 34 12.09 -13.65 -0.90
N TRP A 35 11.77 -12.37 -0.67
CA TRP A 35 11.06 -11.53 -1.61
C TRP A 35 12.02 -10.92 -2.65
N LYS A 36 11.48 -10.57 -3.80
CA LYS A 36 12.14 -9.67 -4.76
C LYS A 36 11.53 -8.28 -4.60
N SER A 37 12.29 -7.35 -4.06
CA SER A 37 11.84 -5.97 -3.85
C SER A 37 11.89 -5.16 -5.14
N VAL A 38 10.81 -4.42 -5.43
CA VAL A 38 10.68 -3.58 -6.61
C VAL A 38 10.11 -2.23 -6.20
N MET A 39 10.84 -1.15 -6.49
CA MET A 39 10.38 0.21 -6.26
C MET A 39 9.60 0.72 -7.47
N LEU A 40 8.32 1.00 -7.30
CA LEU A 40 7.48 1.66 -8.29
C LEU A 40 7.46 3.17 -8.05
N ASN A 41 7.18 3.93 -9.10
CA ASN A 41 7.09 5.38 -9.05
C ASN A 41 6.00 5.89 -10.00
N ARG A 42 5.91 7.21 -10.15
CA ARG A 42 4.89 7.85 -11.01
C ARG A 42 4.95 7.39 -12.47
N SER A 43 6.14 7.12 -13.03
CA SER A 43 6.22 6.64 -14.42
C SER A 43 5.60 5.25 -14.59
N HIS A 44 5.69 4.39 -13.59
CA HIS A 44 4.97 3.11 -13.57
C HIS A 44 3.45 3.31 -13.49
N ALA A 45 2.98 4.28 -12.69
CA ALA A 45 1.55 4.59 -12.59
C ALA A 45 0.96 5.05 -13.93
N LEU A 46 1.72 5.81 -14.71
CA LEU A 46 1.34 6.25 -16.08
C LEU A 46 1.11 5.06 -17.03
N GLY A 47 1.69 3.91 -16.78
CA GLY A 47 1.44 2.66 -17.53
C GLY A 47 0.04 2.09 -17.33
N SER A 48 -0.72 2.55 -16.33
CA SER A 48 -2.12 2.18 -16.16
C SER A 48 -3.02 3.04 -17.03
N HIS A 49 -3.86 2.40 -17.87
CA HIS A 49 -4.86 3.11 -18.68
C HIS A 49 -5.90 3.88 -17.84
N LEU A 50 -5.97 3.62 -16.54
CA LEU A 50 -6.86 4.30 -15.60
C LEU A 50 -6.25 5.58 -15.01
N TYR A 51 -4.92 5.76 -15.14
CA TYR A 51 -4.21 6.88 -14.50
C TYR A 51 -4.73 8.24 -14.95
N ASN A 52 -4.95 8.45 -16.25
CA ASN A 52 -5.40 9.74 -16.77
C ASN A 52 -6.81 10.10 -16.25
N LYS A 53 -7.70 9.11 -16.13
CA LYS A 53 -9.04 9.33 -15.55
C LYS A 53 -8.95 9.72 -14.08
N LEU A 54 -8.08 9.05 -13.33
CA LEU A 54 -7.84 9.37 -11.93
C LEU A 54 -7.24 10.77 -11.78
N ALA A 55 -6.20 11.10 -12.54
CA ALA A 55 -5.52 12.39 -12.50
C ALA A 55 -6.49 13.55 -12.83
N SER A 56 -7.32 13.40 -13.88
CA SER A 56 -8.33 14.40 -14.24
C SER A 56 -9.35 14.61 -13.11
N LYS A 57 -9.81 13.54 -12.47
CA LYS A 57 -10.72 13.64 -11.32
C LYS A 57 -10.05 14.36 -10.15
N MET A 58 -8.77 14.07 -9.87
CA MET A 58 -8.00 14.73 -8.81
C MET A 58 -7.81 16.22 -9.07
N VAL A 59 -7.43 16.60 -10.29
CA VAL A 59 -7.28 18.03 -10.67
C VAL A 59 -8.58 18.79 -10.45
N ASN A 60 -9.72 18.24 -10.87
CA ASN A 60 -11.03 18.87 -10.68
C ASN A 60 -11.39 19.00 -9.19
N ALA A 61 -11.09 17.96 -8.42
CA ALA A 61 -11.36 17.96 -6.99
C ALA A 61 -10.47 18.97 -6.23
N VAL A 62 -9.20 19.12 -6.61
CA VAL A 62 -8.27 20.11 -6.06
C VAL A 62 -8.76 21.54 -6.27
N GLY A 63 -9.30 21.83 -7.45
CA GLY A 63 -9.86 23.15 -7.76
C GLY A 63 -11.01 23.58 -6.82
N SER A 64 -11.68 22.61 -6.20
CA SER A 64 -12.77 22.84 -5.23
C SER A 64 -12.32 22.87 -3.77
N LEU A 65 -11.03 22.57 -3.48
CA LEU A 65 -10.51 22.58 -2.11
C LEU A 65 -10.22 24.00 -1.59
N PRO A 66 -10.47 24.25 -0.29
CA PRO A 66 -9.94 25.41 0.39
C PRO A 66 -8.41 25.51 0.23
N ALA A 67 -7.89 26.74 0.19
CA ALA A 67 -6.45 26.98 -0.04
C ALA A 67 -5.55 26.26 0.98
N GLU A 68 -6.01 26.16 2.22
CA GLU A 68 -5.29 25.52 3.34
C GLU A 68 -5.09 24.01 3.13
N ARG A 69 -5.97 23.35 2.36
CA ARG A 69 -5.92 21.91 2.10
C ARG A 69 -5.21 21.53 0.80
N ARG A 70 -4.78 22.50 0.01
CA ARG A 70 -4.11 22.23 -1.27
C ARG A 70 -2.77 21.49 -1.09
N GLY A 71 -2.08 21.67 0.03
CA GLY A 71 -0.86 20.92 0.36
C GLY A 71 -1.07 19.41 0.55
N GLU A 72 -2.30 18.98 0.83
CA GLU A 72 -2.64 17.55 0.96
C GLU A 72 -2.70 16.82 -0.40
N VAL A 73 -2.73 17.57 -1.50
CA VAL A 73 -2.99 17.04 -2.85
C VAL A 73 -1.88 16.10 -3.30
N ASP A 74 -0.63 16.49 -3.11
CA ASP A 74 0.51 15.67 -3.54
C ASP A 74 0.53 14.35 -2.79
N TRP A 75 0.22 14.36 -1.51
CA TRP A 75 0.08 13.16 -0.69
C TRP A 75 -1.08 12.27 -1.17
N LEU A 76 -2.25 12.85 -1.44
CA LEU A 76 -3.38 12.12 -1.99
C LEU A 76 -3.07 11.55 -3.38
N MET A 77 -2.41 12.33 -4.25
CA MET A 77 -1.98 11.85 -5.56
C MET A 77 -1.02 10.69 -5.45
N ALA A 78 -0.05 10.74 -4.53
CA ALA A 78 0.87 9.64 -4.28
C ALA A 78 0.10 8.38 -3.83
N ARG A 79 -0.81 8.55 -2.87
CA ARG A 79 -1.62 7.46 -2.30
C ARG A 79 -2.51 6.77 -3.34
N PHE A 80 -3.11 7.51 -4.26
CA PHE A 80 -3.94 6.93 -5.31
C PHE A 80 -3.10 6.41 -6.49
N SER A 81 -1.98 7.08 -6.82
CA SER A 81 -1.10 6.66 -7.91
C SER A 81 -0.45 5.30 -7.65
N ARG A 82 -0.23 4.91 -6.39
CA ARG A 82 0.31 3.57 -6.07
C ARG A 82 -0.59 2.43 -6.56
N TRP A 83 -1.91 2.61 -6.54
CA TRP A 83 -2.86 1.64 -7.08
C TRP A 83 -2.75 1.53 -8.60
N CYS A 84 -2.55 2.65 -9.30
CA CYS A 84 -2.30 2.65 -10.73
C CYS A 84 -0.96 1.97 -11.06
N ALA A 85 0.09 2.22 -10.28
CA ALA A 85 1.38 1.58 -10.47
C ALA A 85 1.31 0.07 -10.26
N LEU A 86 0.61 -0.39 -9.21
CA LEU A 86 0.38 -1.80 -8.95
C LEU A 86 -0.48 -2.45 -10.04
N HIS A 87 -1.50 -1.76 -10.53
CA HIS A 87 -2.31 -2.22 -11.66
C HIS A 87 -1.47 -2.41 -12.93
N ALA A 88 -0.59 -1.44 -13.25
CA ALA A 88 0.30 -1.52 -14.40
C ALA A 88 1.32 -2.67 -14.26
N ALA A 89 1.76 -2.97 -13.04
CA ALA A 89 2.64 -4.11 -12.72
C ALA A 89 1.92 -5.47 -12.80
N GLY A 90 0.60 -5.49 -12.99
CA GLY A 90 -0.20 -6.72 -13.09
C GLY A 90 -0.87 -7.15 -11.79
N GLY A 91 -0.83 -6.30 -10.76
CA GLY A 91 -1.24 -6.63 -9.39
C GLY A 91 -0.09 -7.22 -8.57
N GLY A 92 -0.38 -7.62 -7.33
CA GLY A 92 0.59 -8.24 -6.43
C GLY A 92 0.59 -7.64 -5.03
N TRP A 93 1.68 -7.89 -4.31
CA TRP A 93 1.92 -7.37 -2.97
C TRP A 93 2.56 -6.00 -3.00
N MET A 94 2.06 -5.08 -2.18
CA MET A 94 2.63 -3.76 -2.00
C MET A 94 2.73 -3.42 -0.51
N SER A 95 3.80 -2.73 -0.13
CA SER A 95 3.96 -2.16 1.20
C SER A 95 4.39 -0.69 1.11
N ASP A 96 4.23 0.04 2.20
CA ASP A 96 4.89 1.33 2.34
C ASP A 96 6.41 1.13 2.39
N TYR A 97 7.20 2.07 1.87
CA TYR A 97 8.67 1.96 1.80
C TYR A 97 9.36 2.12 3.17
N ASP A 98 8.62 2.47 4.20
CA ASP A 98 9.02 2.51 5.61
C ASP A 98 8.47 1.31 6.43
N ALA A 99 7.77 0.39 5.79
CA ALA A 99 7.25 -0.83 6.39
C ALA A 99 8.25 -1.99 6.31
N PHE A 100 8.98 -2.24 7.39
CA PHE A 100 9.97 -3.30 7.45
C PHE A 100 9.34 -4.68 7.69
N ASN A 101 9.84 -5.68 6.95
CA ASN A 101 9.35 -7.04 7.06
C ASN A 101 9.96 -7.77 8.28
N LEU A 102 9.12 -8.17 9.22
CA LEU A 102 9.49 -8.87 10.45
C LEU A 102 9.18 -10.37 10.44
N GLY A 103 8.92 -10.98 9.29
CA GLY A 103 8.67 -12.42 9.19
C GLY A 103 7.53 -12.83 8.28
N PHE A 104 7.11 -11.97 7.35
CA PHE A 104 6.16 -12.29 6.30
C PHE A 104 6.91 -12.85 5.09
N THR A 105 6.74 -14.16 4.84
CA THR A 105 7.44 -14.89 3.77
C THR A 105 6.55 -15.05 2.53
N PRO A 106 7.14 -15.32 1.33
CA PRO A 106 6.38 -15.66 0.12
C PRO A 106 5.40 -16.82 0.31
N ASP A 107 5.75 -17.84 1.10
CA ASP A 107 4.86 -18.99 1.37
C ASP A 107 3.58 -18.57 2.10
N LYS A 108 3.70 -17.66 3.07
CA LYS A 108 2.53 -17.09 3.76
C LYS A 108 1.67 -16.23 2.81
N ALA A 109 2.32 -15.55 1.88
CA ALA A 109 1.63 -14.80 0.84
C ALA A 109 0.82 -15.73 -0.08
N ASP A 110 1.39 -16.88 -0.48
CA ASP A 110 0.69 -17.89 -1.28
C ASP A 110 -0.57 -18.42 -0.59
N GLU A 111 -0.52 -18.61 0.73
CA GLU A 111 -1.70 -19.04 1.49
C GLU A 111 -2.83 -18.00 1.48
N ILE A 112 -2.48 -16.71 1.49
CA ILE A 112 -3.45 -15.62 1.43
C ILE A 112 -4.03 -15.51 0.02
N GLU A 113 -3.18 -15.50 -1.02
CA GLU A 113 -3.59 -15.37 -2.42
C GLU A 113 -4.54 -16.48 -2.87
N LYS A 114 -4.38 -17.70 -2.33
CA LYS A 114 -5.30 -18.82 -2.60
C LYS A 114 -6.71 -18.58 -2.07
N LYS A 115 -6.86 -17.70 -1.08
CA LYS A 115 -8.12 -17.49 -0.36
C LYS A 115 -8.83 -16.22 -0.78
N GLN A 116 -8.10 -15.25 -1.35
CA GLN A 116 -8.65 -13.92 -1.59
C GLN A 116 -7.89 -13.16 -2.68
N SER A 117 -8.62 -12.32 -3.41
CA SER A 117 -8.09 -11.44 -4.45
C SER A 117 -7.65 -10.07 -3.94
N LEU A 118 -8.00 -9.73 -2.70
CA LEU A 118 -7.64 -8.51 -2.01
C LEU A 118 -7.33 -8.81 -0.55
N PHE A 119 -6.22 -8.27 -0.06
CA PHE A 119 -5.83 -8.28 1.35
C PHE A 119 -5.27 -6.92 1.72
N ILE A 120 -5.65 -6.38 2.87
CA ILE A 120 -5.12 -5.11 3.39
C ILE A 120 -4.81 -5.27 4.87
N SER A 121 -3.62 -4.82 5.28
CA SER A 121 -3.12 -4.81 6.64
C SER A 121 -2.91 -3.38 7.11
N GLY A 122 -3.56 -3.03 8.21
CA GLY A 122 -3.40 -1.71 8.83
C GLY A 122 -4.29 -0.61 8.25
N GLU A 123 -4.27 0.55 8.92
CA GLU A 123 -4.92 1.77 8.46
C GLU A 123 -4.03 2.97 8.84
N PRO A 124 -3.45 3.70 7.87
CA PRO A 124 -3.49 3.42 6.42
C PRO A 124 -2.88 2.06 6.07
N ALA A 125 -3.23 1.54 4.89
CA ALA A 125 -2.75 0.23 4.44
C ALA A 125 -1.22 0.21 4.31
N THR A 126 -0.57 -0.42 5.29
CA THR A 126 0.91 -0.53 5.34
C THR A 126 1.42 -1.65 4.45
N VAL A 127 0.66 -2.75 4.36
CA VAL A 127 0.92 -3.88 3.45
C VAL A 127 -0.39 -4.35 2.87
N PHE A 128 -0.45 -4.53 1.56
CA PHE A 128 -1.64 -5.05 0.91
C PHE A 128 -1.31 -5.91 -0.30
N TYR A 129 -2.27 -6.77 -0.66
CA TYR A 129 -2.28 -7.55 -1.88
C TYR A 129 -3.54 -7.22 -2.67
N ALA A 130 -3.39 -7.06 -3.97
CA ALA A 130 -4.52 -6.93 -4.88
C ALA A 130 -4.21 -7.55 -6.23
N THR A 131 -5.14 -8.31 -6.78
CA THR A 131 -5.08 -8.71 -8.19
C THR A 131 -5.23 -7.47 -9.08
N ARG A 132 -4.85 -7.59 -10.36
CA ARG A 132 -5.01 -6.50 -11.32
C ARG A 132 -6.46 -6.00 -11.40
N ASP A 133 -7.43 -6.92 -11.40
CA ASP A 133 -8.85 -6.59 -11.47
C ASP A 133 -9.32 -5.86 -10.21
N MET A 134 -8.81 -6.25 -9.04
CA MET A 134 -9.08 -5.56 -7.78
C MET A 134 -8.46 -4.16 -7.76
N CYS A 135 -7.26 -3.97 -8.32
CA CYS A 135 -6.69 -2.65 -8.51
C CYS A 135 -7.59 -1.79 -9.40
N SER A 136 -8.08 -2.33 -10.52
CA SER A 136 -9.02 -1.64 -11.41
C SER A 136 -10.30 -1.23 -10.68
N ALA A 137 -10.90 -2.14 -9.93
CA ALA A 137 -12.13 -1.87 -9.17
C ALA A 137 -11.91 -0.77 -8.12
N ALA A 138 -10.78 -0.81 -7.41
CA ALA A 138 -10.37 0.20 -6.44
C ALA A 138 -10.22 1.58 -7.09
N ILE A 139 -9.47 1.66 -8.19
CA ILE A 139 -9.24 2.92 -8.93
C ILE A 139 -10.58 3.48 -9.44
N MET A 140 -11.43 2.64 -10.03
CA MET A 140 -12.74 3.08 -10.54
C MET A 140 -13.64 3.60 -9.42
N LYS A 141 -13.56 3.00 -8.23
CA LYS A 141 -14.27 3.49 -7.07
C LYS A 141 -13.78 4.87 -6.62
N PHE A 142 -12.47 5.12 -6.61
CA PHE A 142 -11.91 6.45 -6.37
C PHE A 142 -12.40 7.48 -7.41
N ILE A 143 -12.46 7.10 -8.68
CA ILE A 143 -12.94 7.98 -9.74
C ILE A 143 -14.43 8.33 -9.56
N SER A 144 -15.25 7.38 -9.13
CA SER A 144 -16.71 7.55 -9.00
C SER A 144 -17.16 8.24 -7.72
N ALA A 145 -16.34 8.24 -6.68
CA ALA A 145 -16.70 8.80 -5.38
C ALA A 145 -16.24 10.25 -5.21
N GLU A 146 -16.74 10.92 -4.16
CA GLU A 146 -16.15 12.16 -3.68
C GLU A 146 -14.82 11.83 -2.98
N ILE A 147 -13.73 12.02 -3.69
CA ILE A 147 -12.37 11.54 -3.36
C ILE A 147 -11.92 11.93 -1.95
N PHE A 148 -12.39 13.05 -1.43
CA PHE A 148 -11.94 13.59 -0.14
C PHE A 148 -12.56 12.94 1.09
N ASN A 149 -13.61 12.14 0.91
CA ASN A 149 -14.30 11.44 1.99
C ASN A 149 -14.02 9.94 2.03
N LEU A 150 -13.22 9.42 1.08
CA LEU A 150 -12.88 8.00 1.04
C LEU A 150 -11.59 7.71 1.80
N THR A 151 -11.70 6.88 2.81
CA THR A 151 -10.55 6.19 3.39
C THR A 151 -10.26 4.90 2.62
N GLU A 152 -9.04 4.37 2.69
CA GLU A 152 -8.74 3.04 2.13
C GLU A 152 -9.62 1.94 2.76
N LYS A 153 -10.06 2.16 3.98
CA LYS A 153 -11.00 1.31 4.70
C LYS A 153 -12.39 1.27 4.04
N ASP A 154 -12.86 2.41 3.52
CA ASP A 154 -14.14 2.47 2.81
C ASP A 154 -14.08 1.67 1.51
N MET A 155 -12.90 1.59 0.88
CA MET A 155 -12.67 0.75 -0.31
C MET A 155 -12.79 -0.73 0.02
N VAL A 156 -12.21 -1.17 1.12
CA VAL A 156 -12.19 -2.57 1.56
C VAL A 156 -13.57 -2.99 2.05
N ASN A 157 -14.22 -2.16 2.86
CA ASN A 157 -15.53 -2.45 3.45
C ASN A 157 -16.64 -2.62 2.40
N SER A 158 -16.40 -2.13 1.18
CA SER A 158 -17.37 -2.29 0.08
C SER A 158 -17.14 -3.54 -0.76
N VAL A 159 -15.99 -4.20 -0.59
CA VAL A 159 -15.64 -5.39 -1.38
C VAL A 159 -15.86 -6.66 -0.57
N ASP A 160 -15.60 -6.66 0.74
CA ASP A 160 -15.92 -7.82 1.60
C ASP A 160 -15.82 -7.50 3.10
N LYS A 161 -16.95 -7.30 3.76
CA LYS A 161 -17.01 -6.98 5.19
C LYS A 161 -16.52 -8.09 6.13
N ASP A 162 -16.62 -9.36 5.72
CA ASP A 162 -16.43 -10.49 6.63
C ASP A 162 -14.98 -11.01 6.69
N LEU A 163 -14.22 -10.93 5.62
CA LEU A 163 -12.84 -11.42 5.56
C LEU A 163 -11.82 -10.47 6.23
N SER A 164 -12.02 -9.17 6.08
CA SER A 164 -11.13 -8.12 6.60
C SER A 164 -10.98 -8.23 8.13
N ASN A 165 -12.08 -8.40 8.86
CA ASN A 165 -12.07 -8.44 10.32
C ASN A 165 -11.37 -9.67 10.94
N LYS A 166 -11.41 -10.82 10.25
CA LYS A 166 -10.75 -12.06 10.73
C LYS A 166 -9.24 -12.01 10.60
N LEU A 167 -8.74 -11.36 9.56
CA LEU A 167 -7.31 -11.32 9.24
C LEU A 167 -6.56 -10.23 9.99
N VAL A 168 -7.17 -9.05 10.20
CA VAL A 168 -6.63 -8.00 11.07
C VAL A 168 -6.41 -8.57 12.48
N LYS A 169 -7.37 -9.28 13.03
CA LYS A 169 -7.23 -9.95 14.35
C LYS A 169 -6.13 -11.01 14.38
N HIS A 170 -5.86 -11.69 13.26
CA HIS A 170 -4.78 -12.69 13.19
C HIS A 170 -3.39 -12.03 13.15
N CYS A 171 -3.24 -10.97 12.35
CA CYS A 171 -1.98 -10.20 12.28
C CYS A 171 -1.67 -9.50 13.60
N GLU A 172 -2.65 -8.87 14.24
CA GLU A 172 -2.48 -8.24 15.57
C GLU A 172 -2.05 -9.24 16.65
N LYS A 173 -2.63 -10.44 16.67
CA LYS A 173 -2.23 -11.52 17.61
C LYS A 173 -0.79 -11.95 17.37
N THR A 174 -0.36 -12.06 16.11
CA THR A 174 1.01 -12.48 15.76
C THR A 174 2.04 -11.41 16.15
N VAL A 175 1.75 -10.13 15.92
CA VAL A 175 2.60 -9.00 16.32
C VAL A 175 2.70 -8.90 17.85
N LYS A 176 1.58 -9.00 18.57
CA LYS A 176 1.57 -8.98 20.06
C LYS A 176 2.38 -10.15 20.64
N LYS A 177 2.25 -11.36 20.08
CA LYS A 177 3.01 -12.53 20.55
C LYS A 177 4.53 -12.37 20.33
N LYS A 178 4.96 -11.84 19.20
CA LYS A 178 6.39 -11.59 18.91
C LYS A 178 6.96 -10.46 19.78
N LYS A 179 6.19 -9.40 20.03
CA LYS A 179 6.59 -8.30 20.92
C LYS A 179 6.79 -8.78 22.36
N SER A 180 5.91 -9.66 22.85
CA SER A 180 6.04 -10.29 24.17
C SER A 180 7.26 -11.21 24.25
N GLN A 181 7.55 -12.01 23.23
CA GLN A 181 8.72 -12.88 23.17
C GLN A 181 10.03 -12.10 23.08
N ALA A 182 10.07 -11.01 22.30
CA ALA A 182 11.24 -10.14 22.21
C ALA A 182 11.51 -9.41 23.53
N MET A 183 10.47 -8.95 24.24
CA MET A 183 10.63 -8.36 25.58
C MET A 183 11.12 -9.37 26.62
N GLN A 184 10.62 -10.61 26.59
CA GLN A 184 11.10 -11.66 27.49
C GLN A 184 12.56 -12.04 27.25
N SER A 185 13.02 -12.08 25.99
CA SER A 185 14.42 -12.36 25.65
C SER A 185 15.38 -11.21 25.95
N LEU A 186 14.88 -9.98 26.19
CA LEU A 186 15.68 -8.83 26.60
C LEU A 186 15.77 -8.71 28.15
N MET A 187 14.92 -9.44 28.87
CA MET A 187 14.89 -9.44 30.35
C MET A 187 15.54 -10.70 30.96
N SER A 188 15.98 -11.64 30.14
CA SER A 188 16.76 -12.83 30.50
C SER A 188 18.22 -12.66 30.13
#